data_18ed6c200f25ec01c406c9538fabcf9c
#
_entry.id   18ed6c200f25ec01c406c9538fabcf9c
#
_cell.length_a   1.000
_cell.length_b   1.000
_cell.length_c   1.000
_cell.angle_alpha   90.00
_cell.angle_beta   90.00
_cell.angle_gamma   90.00
#
_symmetry.space_group_name_H-M   'P 1'
#
loop_
_entity.id
_entity.type
_entity.pdbx_description
1 polymer ?
#
loop_
_entity_poly.entity_id
_entity_poly.type
_entity_poly.pdbx_seq_one_letter_code
_entity_poly.pdbx_strand_id
1 'polypeptide(L)'
;MIVDTSAAVAILKGEPEAEWLREQMEQAGALRMSAGSVLELAIVVGRRDPGLVDLFLEELGIQVLAVDAAHLTWARRAFERFGRGSGSAARLNYGDCLTYAASKVTGEPLLFKGDDFGHTDLDLVK
;
A
#
# COMPACT_ATOMS: atom_id res chain seq x y z
N MET A 1 -0.74 3.11 -10.38
CA MET A 1 -1.33 2.18 -9.40
C MET A 1 -0.57 2.27 -8.10
N ILE A 2 -1.26 2.42 -7.00
CA ILE A 2 -0.65 2.42 -5.66
C ILE A 2 -0.58 0.98 -5.17
N VAL A 3 0.57 0.61 -4.61
CA VAL A 3 0.83 -0.72 -4.06
C VAL A 3 0.88 -0.62 -2.54
N ASP A 4 0.00 -1.35 -1.85
CA ASP A 4 0.06 -1.43 -0.39
C ASP A 4 1.15 -2.39 0.08
N THR A 5 1.63 -2.20 1.29
CA THR A 5 2.58 -3.11 1.94
C THR A 5 2.08 -4.56 1.91
N SER A 6 0.79 -4.80 2.09
CA SER A 6 0.20 -6.15 2.07
C SER A 6 0.44 -6.88 0.75
N ALA A 7 0.34 -6.18 -0.37
CA ALA A 7 0.63 -6.77 -1.69
C ALA A 7 2.11 -7.08 -1.86
N ALA A 8 2.99 -6.16 -1.46
CA ALA A 8 4.44 -6.36 -1.51
C ALA A 8 4.88 -7.55 -0.66
N VAL A 9 4.36 -7.64 0.57
CA VAL A 9 4.65 -8.77 1.49
C VAL A 9 4.19 -10.10 0.89
N ALA A 10 2.98 -10.13 0.31
CA ALA A 10 2.46 -11.35 -0.31
C ALA A 10 3.35 -11.85 -1.44
N ILE A 11 3.87 -10.93 -2.26
CA ILE A 11 4.79 -11.27 -3.35
C ILE A 11 6.13 -11.79 -2.79
N LEU A 12 6.72 -11.08 -1.84
CA LEU A 12 8.02 -11.43 -1.27
C LEU A 12 8.00 -12.76 -0.50
N LYS A 13 6.87 -13.09 0.13
CA LYS A 13 6.68 -14.35 0.85
C LYS A 13 6.16 -15.49 0.00
N GLY A 14 5.83 -15.24 -1.27
CA GLY A 14 5.27 -16.26 -2.15
C GLY A 14 3.91 -16.77 -1.69
N GLU A 15 3.07 -15.87 -1.17
CA GLU A 15 1.71 -16.24 -0.75
C GLU A 15 0.84 -16.62 -1.96
N PRO A 16 -0.31 -17.30 -1.75
CA PRO A 16 -1.14 -17.79 -2.87
C PRO A 16 -1.55 -16.70 -3.88
N GLU A 17 -1.72 -15.45 -3.45
CA GLU A 17 -2.12 -14.33 -4.30
C GLU A 17 -0.94 -13.69 -5.07
N ALA A 18 0.29 -14.10 -4.80
CA ALA A 18 1.49 -13.45 -5.35
C ALA A 18 1.50 -13.38 -6.87
N GLU A 19 1.11 -14.46 -7.56
CA GLU A 19 1.08 -14.51 -9.02
C GLU A 19 0.08 -13.49 -9.58
N TRP A 20 -1.13 -13.48 -9.08
CA TRP A 20 -2.15 -12.52 -9.51
C TRP A 20 -1.70 -11.07 -9.26
N LEU A 21 -1.12 -10.81 -8.08
CA LEU A 21 -0.60 -9.47 -7.75
C LEU A 21 0.50 -9.02 -8.71
N ARG A 22 1.42 -9.93 -9.07
CA ARG A 22 2.46 -9.63 -10.07
C ARG A 22 1.87 -9.32 -11.43
N GLU A 23 0.89 -10.09 -11.88
CA GLU A 23 0.20 -9.84 -13.14
C GLU A 23 -0.44 -8.45 -13.17
N GLN A 24 -1.10 -8.05 -12.07
CA GLN A 24 -1.68 -6.71 -11.98
C GLN A 24 -0.62 -5.61 -12.08
N MET A 25 0.52 -5.80 -11.42
CA MET A 25 1.64 -4.86 -11.49
C MET A 25 2.24 -4.77 -12.90
N GLU A 26 2.41 -5.89 -13.58
CA GLU A 26 2.96 -5.94 -14.94
C GLU A 26 2.05 -5.24 -15.96
N GLN A 27 0.75 -5.29 -15.75
CA GLN A 27 -0.23 -4.64 -16.60
C GLN A 27 -0.38 -3.14 -16.32
N ALA A 28 0.08 -2.67 -15.17
CA ALA A 28 -0.01 -1.28 -14.79
C ALA A 28 1.05 -0.43 -15.53
N GLY A 29 0.68 0.81 -15.88
CA GLY A 29 1.60 1.72 -16.55
C GLY A 29 2.67 2.27 -15.62
N ALA A 30 2.34 2.54 -14.37
CA ALA A 30 3.25 3.04 -13.35
C ALA A 30 2.87 2.48 -11.98
N LEU A 31 3.88 2.17 -11.18
CA LEU A 31 3.72 1.65 -9.82
C LEU A 31 4.29 2.64 -8.80
N ARG A 32 3.54 2.91 -7.75
CA ARG A 32 3.95 3.82 -6.69
C ARG A 32 3.61 3.27 -5.32
N MET A 33 4.46 3.56 -4.34
CA MET A 33 4.22 3.25 -2.94
C MET A 33 4.46 4.49 -2.08
N SER A 34 3.64 4.67 -1.05
CA SER A 34 3.94 5.67 -0.03
C SER A 34 5.27 5.36 0.66
N ALA A 35 6.06 6.38 0.97
CA ALA A 35 7.29 6.21 1.74
C ALA A 35 7.02 5.51 3.08
N GLY A 36 5.87 5.76 3.70
CA GLY A 36 5.45 5.06 4.92
C GLY A 36 5.22 3.57 4.70
N SER A 37 4.64 3.20 3.56
CA SER A 37 4.44 1.79 3.20
C SER A 37 5.77 1.09 2.91
N VAL A 38 6.73 1.78 2.31
CA VAL A 38 8.07 1.22 2.09
C VAL A 38 8.80 0.97 3.41
N LEU A 39 8.69 1.90 4.36
CA LEU A 39 9.25 1.69 5.70
C LEU A 39 8.59 0.50 6.41
N GLU A 40 7.27 0.39 6.35
CA GLU A 40 6.54 -0.74 6.91
C GLU A 40 7.01 -2.06 6.28
N LEU A 41 7.19 -2.09 4.96
CA LEU A 41 7.72 -3.25 4.25
C LEU A 41 9.12 -3.63 4.78
N ALA A 42 10.00 -2.66 4.97
CA ALA A 42 11.33 -2.89 5.50
C ALA A 42 11.29 -3.47 6.93
N ILE A 43 10.35 -3.01 7.75
CA ILE A 43 10.14 -3.54 9.10
C ILE A 43 9.66 -4.99 9.06
N VAL A 44 8.71 -5.31 8.18
CA VAL A 44 8.15 -6.67 8.02
C VAL A 44 9.20 -7.64 7.49
N VAL A 45 9.99 -7.23 6.49
CA VAL A 45 11.10 -8.04 5.95
C VAL A 45 12.18 -8.26 7.02
N GLY A 46 12.43 -7.25 7.85
CA GLY A 46 13.37 -7.33 8.95
C GLY A 46 14.83 -7.12 8.53
N ARG A 47 15.73 -7.28 9.51
CA ARG A 47 17.16 -6.96 9.37
C ARG A 47 17.99 -8.05 8.66
N ARG A 48 17.42 -9.23 8.42
CA ARG A 48 18.16 -10.36 7.85
C ARG A 48 18.54 -10.17 6.40
N ASP A 49 17.72 -9.42 5.67
CA ASP A 49 17.93 -9.17 4.24
C ASP A 49 17.66 -7.70 3.90
N PRO A 50 18.58 -6.78 4.28
CA PRO A 50 18.34 -5.35 4.11
C PRO A 50 18.30 -4.90 2.65
N GLY A 51 18.87 -5.67 1.72
CA GLY A 51 18.85 -5.35 0.29
C GLY A 51 17.58 -5.78 -0.43
N LEU A 52 16.73 -6.58 0.20
CA LEU A 52 15.56 -7.15 -0.47
C LEU A 52 14.53 -6.09 -0.85
N VAL A 53 14.31 -5.09 0.00
CA VAL A 53 13.37 -4.00 -0.30
C VAL A 53 13.85 -3.17 -1.48
N ASP A 54 15.11 -2.78 -1.50
CA ASP A 54 15.68 -2.02 -2.62
C ASP A 54 15.58 -2.79 -3.92
N LEU A 55 15.91 -4.07 -3.90
CA LEU A 55 15.80 -4.94 -5.08
C LEU A 55 14.35 -5.03 -5.57
N PHE A 56 13.39 -5.19 -4.66
CA PHE A 56 11.96 -5.24 -4.99
C PHE A 56 11.51 -3.95 -5.68
N LEU A 57 11.86 -2.78 -5.13
CA LEU A 57 11.51 -1.49 -5.70
C LEU A 57 12.13 -1.27 -7.07
N GLU A 58 13.40 -1.63 -7.23
CA GLU A 58 14.14 -1.47 -8.49
C GLU A 58 13.62 -2.38 -9.59
N GLU A 59 13.45 -3.66 -9.31
CA GLU A 59 12.99 -4.64 -10.30
C GLU A 59 11.59 -4.34 -10.83
N LEU A 60 10.71 -3.85 -9.98
CA LEU A 60 9.34 -3.51 -10.38
C LEU A 60 9.18 -2.05 -10.82
N GLY A 61 10.24 -1.25 -10.73
CA GLY A 61 10.18 0.17 -11.11
C GLY A 61 9.23 0.97 -10.23
N ILE A 62 9.14 0.66 -8.94
CA ILE A 62 8.22 1.33 -8.02
C ILE A 62 8.77 2.69 -7.61
N GLN A 63 8.00 3.75 -7.87
CA GLN A 63 8.30 5.09 -7.41
C GLN A 63 7.83 5.28 -5.97
N VAL A 64 8.72 5.77 -5.11
CA VAL A 64 8.38 6.10 -3.73
C VAL A 64 7.81 7.51 -3.65
N LEU A 65 6.64 7.66 -3.06
CA LEU A 65 5.97 8.93 -2.85
C LEU A 65 6.27 9.48 -1.46
N ALA A 66 6.68 10.74 -1.40
CA ALA A 66 6.86 11.43 -0.13
C ALA A 66 5.51 11.56 0.61
N VAL A 67 5.55 11.43 1.92
CA VAL A 67 4.39 11.73 2.79
C VAL A 67 4.48 13.21 3.16
N ASP A 68 3.79 14.04 2.41
CA ASP A 68 3.75 15.49 2.60
C ASP A 68 2.46 15.95 3.32
N ALA A 69 2.25 17.27 3.36
CA ALA A 69 1.07 17.85 4.03
C ALA A 69 -0.25 17.40 3.40
N ALA A 70 -0.30 17.23 2.07
CA ALA A 70 -1.49 16.75 1.38
C ALA A 70 -1.79 15.29 1.76
N HIS A 71 -0.77 14.44 1.80
CA HIS A 71 -0.90 13.07 2.28
C HIS A 71 -1.38 13.03 3.73
N LEU A 72 -0.83 13.86 4.60
CA LEU A 72 -1.25 13.92 6.00
C LEU A 72 -2.75 14.27 6.13
N THR A 73 -3.21 15.24 5.36
CA THR A 73 -4.63 15.63 5.38
C THR A 73 -5.54 14.46 5.03
N TRP A 74 -5.23 13.73 3.96
CA TRP A 74 -6.02 12.56 3.58
C TRP A 74 -5.88 11.39 4.55
N ALA A 75 -4.69 11.17 5.11
CA ALA A 75 -4.48 10.12 6.10
C ALA A 75 -5.29 10.36 7.38
N ARG A 76 -5.37 11.62 7.83
CA ARG A 76 -6.21 12.00 8.98
C ARG A 76 -7.69 11.77 8.70
N ARG A 77 -8.18 12.12 7.51
CA ARG A 77 -9.55 11.84 7.08
C ARG A 77 -9.83 10.35 7.01
N ALA A 78 -8.88 9.56 6.52
CA ALA A 78 -8.98 8.11 6.50
C ALA A 78 -9.18 7.55 7.91
N PHE A 79 -8.41 8.01 8.86
CA PHE A 79 -8.52 7.57 10.24
C PHE A 79 -9.88 7.96 10.87
N GLU A 80 -10.33 9.18 10.63
CA GLU A 80 -11.63 9.67 11.14
C GLU A 80 -12.80 8.83 10.62
N ARG A 81 -12.79 8.48 9.32
CA ARG A 81 -13.90 7.75 8.68
C ARG A 81 -13.80 6.24 8.76
N PHE A 82 -12.61 5.71 8.62
CA PHE A 82 -12.37 4.27 8.40
C PHE A 82 -11.39 3.66 9.38
N GLY A 83 -10.79 4.43 10.26
CA GLY A 83 -9.80 3.95 11.22
C GLY A 83 -10.39 3.09 12.31
N ARG A 84 -9.52 2.38 13.01
CA ARG A 84 -9.90 1.62 14.20
C ARG A 84 -10.55 2.55 15.23
N GLY A 85 -11.69 2.13 15.76
CA GLY A 85 -12.45 2.90 16.73
C GLY A 85 -13.47 3.87 16.11
N SER A 86 -13.51 4.02 14.78
CA SER A 86 -14.47 4.86 14.07
C SER A 86 -15.86 4.22 13.91
N GLY A 87 -15.97 2.90 14.14
CA GLY A 87 -17.17 2.12 13.83
C GLY A 87 -17.16 1.54 12.41
N SER A 88 -16.24 1.93 11.55
CA SER A 88 -16.11 1.38 10.22
C SER A 88 -15.59 -0.07 10.25
N ALA A 89 -16.12 -0.92 9.36
CA ALA A 89 -15.61 -2.27 9.15
C ALA A 89 -14.20 -2.30 8.54
N ALA A 90 -13.73 -1.21 7.95
CA ALA A 90 -12.39 -1.10 7.38
C ALA A 90 -11.29 -1.23 8.45
N ARG A 91 -11.51 -0.60 9.61
CA ARG A 91 -10.59 -0.68 10.75
C ARG A 91 -9.13 -0.37 10.38
N LEU A 92 -8.92 0.69 9.60
CA LEU A 92 -7.61 1.07 9.12
C LEU A 92 -6.65 1.38 10.28
N ASN A 93 -5.44 0.86 10.17
CA ASN A 93 -4.35 1.18 11.08
C ASN A 93 -3.52 2.36 10.54
N TYR A 94 -2.43 2.70 11.24
CA TYR A 94 -1.54 3.79 10.86
C TYR A 94 -1.01 3.64 9.42
N GLY A 95 -0.47 2.48 9.08
CA GLY A 95 0.09 2.22 7.74
C GLY A 95 -0.97 2.27 6.64
N ASP A 96 -2.16 1.74 6.92
CA ASP A 96 -3.28 1.75 5.97
C ASP A 96 -3.71 3.19 5.63
N CYS A 97 -3.69 4.08 6.61
CA CYS A 97 -4.02 5.49 6.39
C CYS A 97 -3.05 6.16 5.42
N LEU A 98 -1.77 5.81 5.47
CA LEU A 98 -0.76 6.34 4.54
C LEU A 98 -0.96 5.81 3.11
N THR A 99 -1.30 4.55 2.96
CA THR A 99 -1.67 3.96 1.67
C THR A 99 -2.93 4.61 1.10
N TYR A 100 -3.96 4.78 1.94
CA TYR A 100 -5.18 5.48 1.55
C TYR A 100 -4.87 6.89 1.03
N ALA A 101 -4.04 7.63 1.75
CA ALA A 101 -3.64 8.98 1.36
C ALA A 101 -2.94 9.00 -0.01
N ALA A 102 -2.03 8.08 -0.25
CA ALA A 102 -1.34 7.97 -1.54
C ALA A 102 -2.34 7.78 -2.69
N SER A 103 -3.33 6.92 -2.52
CA SER A 103 -4.38 6.70 -3.52
C SER A 103 -5.23 7.96 -3.74
N LYS A 104 -5.60 8.66 -2.68
CA LYS A 104 -6.40 9.89 -2.79
C LYS A 104 -5.65 11.05 -3.43
N VAL A 105 -4.40 11.28 -3.05
CA VAL A 105 -3.60 12.38 -3.60
C VAL A 105 -3.31 12.17 -5.10
N THR A 106 -3.01 10.94 -5.50
CA THR A 106 -2.69 10.63 -6.90
C THR A 106 -3.90 10.37 -7.77
N GLY A 107 -5.04 10.02 -7.18
CA GLY A 107 -6.22 9.56 -7.92
C GLY A 107 -6.05 8.17 -8.53
N GLU A 108 -5.02 7.43 -8.12
CA GLU A 108 -4.71 6.11 -8.67
C GLU A 108 -5.40 4.99 -7.88
N PRO A 109 -5.75 3.88 -8.56
CA PRO A 109 -6.32 2.72 -7.89
C PRO A 109 -5.30 2.04 -6.99
N LEU A 110 -5.81 1.31 -6.00
CA LEU A 110 -5.02 0.61 -4.98
C LEU A 110 -4.98 -0.89 -5.24
N LEU A 111 -3.77 -1.45 -5.21
CA LEU A 111 -3.51 -2.89 -5.17
C LEU A 111 -3.15 -3.31 -3.74
N PHE A 112 -3.90 -4.26 -3.19
CA PHE A 112 -3.74 -4.72 -1.81
C PHE A 112 -4.15 -6.18 -1.65
N LYS A 113 -3.75 -6.77 -0.53
CA LYS A 113 -4.24 -8.06 -0.06
C LYS A 113 -4.98 -7.87 1.26
N GLY A 114 -6.13 -8.52 1.43
CA GLY A 114 -6.93 -8.49 2.66
C GLY A 114 -8.28 -7.80 2.45
N ASP A 115 -8.98 -7.54 3.54
CA ASP A 115 -10.35 -7.03 3.51
C ASP A 115 -10.47 -5.54 3.89
N ASP A 116 -9.45 -4.96 4.48
CA ASP A 116 -9.54 -3.63 5.11
C ASP A 116 -9.99 -2.54 4.14
N PHE A 117 -9.35 -2.44 2.99
CA PHE A 117 -9.67 -1.41 2.01
C PHE A 117 -10.98 -1.64 1.26
N GLY A 118 -11.52 -2.86 1.29
CA GLY A 118 -12.80 -3.19 0.68
C GLY A 118 -13.99 -2.43 1.28
N HIS A 119 -13.82 -1.88 2.48
CA HIS A 119 -14.84 -1.12 3.20
C HIS A 119 -14.61 0.39 3.14
N THR A 120 -13.74 0.85 2.26
CA THR A 120 -13.44 2.27 2.04
C THR A 120 -14.05 2.77 0.74
N ASP A 121 -13.85 4.05 0.47
CA ASP A 121 -14.29 4.71 -0.76
C ASP A 121 -13.21 4.74 -1.86
N LEU A 122 -12.14 3.96 -1.71
CA LEU A 122 -11.07 3.90 -2.69
C LEU A 122 -11.47 3.12 -3.94
N ASP A 123 -10.86 3.50 -5.05
CA ASP A 123 -10.88 2.71 -6.27
C ASP A 123 -9.87 1.55 -6.13
N LEU A 124 -10.34 0.33 -6.20
CA LEU A 124 -9.56 -0.86 -5.89
C LEU A 124 -9.31 -1.69 -7.15
N VAL A 125 -8.12 -2.24 -7.25
CA VAL A 125 -7.80 -3.24 -8.29
C VAL A 125 -8.46 -4.56 -7.93
N LYS A 126 -9.20 -5.10 -8.88
CA LYS A 126 -9.95 -6.36 -8.72
C LYS A 126 -9.62 -7.37 -9.80
#